data_3f7614393ab92d5f3a4163073533ddac
#
_entry.id   3f7614393ab92d5f3a4163073533ddac
#
_cell.length_a   1.000
_cell.length_b   1.000
_cell.length_c   1.000
_cell.angle_alpha   90.00
_cell.angle_beta   90.00
_cell.angle_gamma   90.00
#
_symmetry.space_group_name_H-M   'P 1'
#
loop_
_entity.id
_entity.type
_entity.pdbx_description
1 polymer ?
#
loop_
_entity_poly.entity_id
_entity_poly.type
_entity_poly.pdbx_seq_one_letter_code
_entity_poly.pdbx_strand_id
1 'polypeptide(L)'
;VTGVQTCALPIFFLPDEMIHTGDGRKLARPTLLNEEDLFLSFPRLSDFVNDAHVTEDTLTYLFSVDDDDYFLLNKDPEEIPEGYNFCTVRDLRNQQIGPKYRTFAAITGLHLYNWYRTNRFCGCCGHETIHSSTERALKCPSCGHLIYPRIVPAVIVGVKNDDKLLLTKYRKGFTPFALIAGFTEIGETLEETVSREVMEEAGLRVKNIQYYKSQPWGVVDDLLAGFYCEVDGDTDL
;
A
#
# COMPACT_ATOMS: atom_id res chain seq x y z
N VAL A 1 -5.65 37.46 0.45
CA VAL A 1 -4.85 36.55 -0.37
C VAL A 1 -3.56 36.29 0.38
N THR A 2 -3.54 35.34 1.26
CA THR A 2 -2.35 34.90 2.00
C THR A 2 -1.79 33.72 1.26
N GLY A 3 -0.55 33.86 0.76
CA GLY A 3 0.19 32.78 0.12
C GLY A 3 0.39 31.64 1.12
N VAL A 4 -0.28 30.56 0.90
CA VAL A 4 0.03 29.28 1.55
C VAL A 4 1.32 28.79 0.90
N GLN A 5 2.39 28.84 1.65
CA GLN A 5 3.64 28.18 1.29
C GLN A 5 3.41 26.68 1.45
N THR A 6 2.92 26.04 0.39
CA THR A 6 2.79 24.59 0.35
C THR A 6 4.20 24.00 0.25
N CYS A 7 4.71 23.45 1.35
CA CYS A 7 5.84 22.54 1.34
C CYS A 7 5.37 21.20 0.78
N ALA A 8 5.16 21.14 -0.54
CA ALA A 8 4.79 19.91 -1.21
C ALA A 8 6.01 18.97 -1.30
N LEU A 9 5.89 17.75 -0.80
CA LEU A 9 6.85 16.68 -1.01
C LEU A 9 6.30 15.73 -2.08
N PRO A 10 6.77 15.77 -3.33
CA PRO A 10 6.32 14.82 -4.34
C PRO A 10 6.79 13.42 -4.01
N ILE A 11 5.87 12.44 -4.06
CA ILE A 11 6.20 11.02 -4.03
C ILE A 11 6.39 10.58 -5.48
N PHE A 12 7.58 10.04 -5.79
CA PHE A 12 7.88 9.53 -7.10
C PHE A 12 7.44 8.09 -7.28
N PHE A 13 6.58 7.87 -8.26
CA PHE A 13 6.27 6.56 -8.79
C PHE A 13 6.43 6.61 -10.31
N LEU A 14 7.46 5.95 -10.85
CA LEU A 14 7.69 5.89 -12.30
C LEU A 14 6.80 4.81 -12.93
N PRO A 15 6.08 5.14 -14.04
CA PRO A 15 5.06 4.27 -14.61
C PRO A 15 5.56 2.97 -15.23
N ASP A 16 6.68 2.97 -15.97
CA ASP A 16 6.99 1.90 -16.91
C ASP A 16 8.02 0.85 -16.46
N GLU A 17 8.96 1.16 -15.59
CA GLU A 17 9.93 0.19 -15.10
C GLU A 17 9.41 -0.75 -14.00
N MET A 18 8.21 -0.52 -13.51
CA MET A 18 7.62 -1.23 -12.37
C MET A 18 6.90 -2.53 -12.74
N ILE A 19 6.72 -2.84 -14.02
CA ILE A 19 5.79 -3.90 -14.47
C ILE A 19 6.48 -5.23 -14.82
N HIS A 20 7.78 -5.27 -15.13
CA HIS A 20 8.37 -6.41 -15.82
C HIS A 20 9.51 -7.17 -15.15
N THR A 21 9.94 -6.80 -13.98
CA THR A 21 10.95 -7.59 -13.27
C THR A 21 10.36 -8.12 -11.99
N GLY A 22 10.50 -9.40 -11.73
CA GLY A 22 10.12 -10.05 -10.46
C GLY A 22 10.83 -9.48 -9.22
N ASP A 23 11.46 -8.32 -9.34
CA ASP A 23 12.34 -7.68 -8.35
C ASP A 23 11.66 -6.62 -7.48
N GLY A 24 10.33 -6.49 -7.57
CA GLY A 24 9.60 -5.52 -6.77
C GLY A 24 9.61 -4.09 -7.37
N ARG A 25 8.77 -3.25 -6.81
CA ARG A 25 8.48 -1.89 -7.27
C ARG A 25 9.48 -0.91 -6.71
N LYS A 26 9.88 0.07 -7.51
CA LYS A 26 10.89 1.06 -7.13
C LYS A 26 10.24 2.37 -6.67
N LEU A 27 10.81 2.97 -5.65
CA LEU A 27 10.49 4.30 -5.14
C LEU A 27 11.78 5.14 -5.10
N ALA A 28 11.66 6.46 -5.17
CA ALA A 28 12.80 7.33 -4.96
C ALA A 28 13.20 7.37 -3.48
N ARG A 29 14.50 7.34 -3.20
CA ARG A 29 15.05 7.53 -1.87
C ARG A 29 16.29 8.44 -1.92
N PRO A 30 16.65 9.11 -0.81
CA PRO A 30 17.86 9.90 -0.74
C PRO A 30 19.11 9.02 -0.83
N THR A 31 20.16 9.56 -1.41
CA THR A 31 21.51 9.07 -1.24
C THR A 31 21.96 9.38 0.19
N LEU A 32 22.62 8.45 0.83
CA LEU A 32 23.12 8.59 2.19
C LEU A 32 24.11 9.76 2.27
N LEU A 33 23.82 10.75 3.11
CA LEU A 33 24.78 11.78 3.47
C LEU A 33 25.73 11.31 4.58
N ASN A 34 25.34 10.28 5.37
CA ASN A 34 26.17 9.58 6.35
C ASN A 34 25.74 8.13 6.45
N GLU A 35 26.68 7.19 6.57
CA GLU A 35 26.44 5.76 6.70
C GLU A 35 25.62 5.37 7.95
N GLU A 36 25.46 6.28 8.91
CA GLU A 36 24.78 6.04 10.19
C GLU A 36 23.28 6.40 10.15
N ASP A 37 22.81 7.22 9.18
CA ASP A 37 21.42 7.67 9.09
C ASP A 37 20.78 7.30 7.75
N LEU A 38 20.39 6.05 7.60
CA LEU A 38 19.48 5.63 6.52
C LEU A 38 18.12 6.31 6.69
N PHE A 39 17.88 7.35 5.89
CA PHE A 39 16.71 8.19 6.03
C PHE A 39 15.86 8.19 4.76
N LEU A 40 14.64 7.68 4.84
CA LEU A 40 13.67 7.81 3.75
C LEU A 40 13.19 9.26 3.67
N SER A 41 13.50 9.92 2.56
CA SER A 41 13.01 11.25 2.22
C SER A 41 12.40 11.22 0.83
N PHE A 42 11.59 12.22 0.53
CA PHE A 42 11.02 12.41 -0.80
C PHE A 42 11.52 13.74 -1.35
N PRO A 43 11.88 13.82 -2.65
CA PRO A 43 12.29 15.08 -3.24
C PRO A 43 11.15 16.09 -3.17
N ARG A 44 11.51 17.35 -3.04
CA ARG A 44 10.58 18.48 -3.09
C ARG A 44 10.45 18.95 -4.53
N LEU A 45 9.37 19.64 -4.85
CA LEU A 45 9.20 20.26 -6.16
C LEU A 45 10.38 21.17 -6.51
N SER A 46 10.95 21.86 -5.51
CA SER A 46 12.14 22.72 -5.66
C SER A 46 13.42 21.97 -6.03
N ASP A 47 13.49 20.66 -5.84
CA ASP A 47 14.68 19.85 -6.18
C ASP A 47 14.76 19.57 -7.70
N PHE A 48 13.66 19.82 -8.42
CA PHE A 48 13.55 19.66 -9.88
C PHE A 48 13.78 20.99 -10.59
N VAL A 49 14.99 21.49 -10.52
CA VAL A 49 15.34 22.77 -11.14
C VAL A 49 15.36 22.62 -12.65
N ASN A 50 14.48 23.38 -13.34
CA ASN A 50 14.36 23.40 -14.81
C ASN A 50 13.89 22.09 -15.49
N ASP A 51 13.30 21.16 -14.75
CA ASP A 51 12.69 19.98 -15.36
C ASP A 51 11.31 20.32 -15.95
N ALA A 52 11.20 20.29 -17.28
CA ALA A 52 9.96 20.61 -17.99
C ALA A 52 8.83 19.60 -17.75
N HIS A 53 9.15 18.40 -17.24
CA HIS A 53 8.17 17.37 -16.92
C HIS A 53 7.58 17.53 -15.53
N VAL A 54 8.21 18.33 -14.65
CA VAL A 54 7.80 18.50 -13.25
C VAL A 54 7.22 19.90 -13.05
N THR A 55 5.91 20.00 -13.24
CA THR A 55 5.13 21.24 -13.06
C THR A 55 3.91 20.95 -12.19
N GLU A 56 3.25 21.97 -11.67
CA GLU A 56 2.03 21.81 -10.88
C GLU A 56 0.96 21.00 -11.62
N ASP A 57 0.83 21.17 -12.95
CA ASP A 57 -0.14 20.45 -13.77
C ASP A 57 0.20 18.95 -13.96
N THR A 58 1.43 18.56 -13.67
CA THR A 58 1.87 17.15 -13.74
C THR A 58 1.79 16.43 -12.40
N LEU A 59 1.32 17.11 -11.36
CA LEU A 59 1.17 16.56 -10.03
C LEU A 59 -0.27 16.18 -9.74
N THR A 60 -0.47 15.02 -9.12
CA THR A 60 -1.73 14.61 -8.51
C THR A 60 -1.59 14.61 -7.00
N TYR A 61 -2.38 15.43 -6.30
CA TYR A 61 -2.43 15.42 -4.84
C TYR A 61 -2.91 14.07 -4.32
N LEU A 62 -2.18 13.51 -3.35
CA LEU A 62 -2.52 12.24 -2.74
C LEU A 62 -3.13 12.41 -1.34
N PHE A 63 -2.40 12.98 -0.42
CA PHE A 63 -2.79 13.19 0.99
C PHE A 63 -1.79 14.11 1.67
N SER A 64 -2.11 14.51 2.91
CA SER A 64 -1.20 15.23 3.79
C SER A 64 -0.86 14.38 5.02
N VAL A 65 0.33 14.57 5.56
CA VAL A 65 0.76 14.05 6.86
C VAL A 65 1.34 15.23 7.63
N ASP A 66 0.71 15.62 8.72
CA ASP A 66 0.99 16.87 9.44
C ASP A 66 0.97 18.08 8.48
N ASP A 67 2.07 18.81 8.35
CA ASP A 67 2.19 20.00 7.48
C ASP A 67 2.75 19.66 6.08
N ASP A 68 3.04 18.40 5.78
CA ASP A 68 3.59 17.97 4.50
C ASP A 68 2.49 17.41 3.58
N ASP A 69 2.38 17.98 2.36
CA ASP A 69 1.52 17.48 1.30
C ASP A 69 2.28 16.53 0.37
N TYR A 70 1.65 15.40 0.05
CA TYR A 70 2.22 14.35 -0.79
C TYR A 70 1.53 14.31 -2.14
N PHE A 71 2.33 14.27 -3.21
CA PHE A 71 1.87 14.26 -4.59
C PHE A 71 2.44 13.08 -5.35
N LEU A 72 1.68 12.61 -6.32
CA LEU A 72 2.12 11.70 -7.36
C LEU A 72 2.56 12.52 -8.57
N LEU A 73 3.76 12.26 -9.09
CA LEU A 73 4.22 12.78 -10.35
C LEU A 73 3.67 11.92 -11.50
N ASN A 74 2.91 12.53 -12.39
CA ASN A 74 2.23 11.84 -13.49
C ASN A 74 3.09 11.61 -14.73
N LYS A 75 4.27 12.22 -14.77
CA LYS A 75 5.28 12.08 -15.84
C LYS A 75 6.63 11.82 -15.23
N ASP A 76 7.44 11.03 -15.91
CA ASP A 76 8.81 10.82 -15.50
C ASP A 76 9.59 12.13 -15.56
N PRO A 77 10.40 12.47 -14.54
CA PRO A 77 11.30 13.60 -14.60
C PRO A 77 12.39 13.36 -15.66
N GLU A 78 12.96 14.40 -16.20
CA GLU A 78 14.10 14.28 -17.14
C GLU A 78 15.31 13.68 -16.42
N GLU A 79 15.55 14.11 -15.17
CA GLU A 79 16.62 13.60 -14.34
C GLU A 79 16.14 13.41 -12.90
N ILE A 80 16.68 12.40 -12.23
CA ILE A 80 16.47 12.22 -10.78
C ILE A 80 17.30 13.27 -10.05
N PRO A 81 16.71 14.05 -9.11
CA PRO A 81 17.44 15.05 -8.37
C PRO A 81 18.65 14.47 -7.64
N GLU A 82 19.72 15.25 -7.58
CA GLU A 82 20.94 14.85 -6.87
C GLU A 82 20.64 14.45 -5.42
N GLY A 83 21.23 13.36 -4.97
CA GLY A 83 21.00 12.82 -3.62
C GLY A 83 19.82 11.85 -3.52
N TYR A 84 19.09 11.57 -4.60
CA TYR A 84 17.97 10.64 -4.61
C TYR A 84 18.21 9.42 -5.49
N ASN A 85 17.67 8.28 -5.06
CA ASN A 85 17.70 7.02 -5.81
C ASN A 85 16.38 6.28 -5.67
N PHE A 86 16.07 5.45 -6.65
CA PHE A 86 14.94 4.53 -6.54
C PHE A 86 15.20 3.45 -5.50
N CYS A 87 14.17 3.08 -4.75
CA CYS A 87 14.19 1.93 -3.87
C CYS A 87 12.98 1.03 -4.11
N THR A 88 13.10 -0.24 -3.74
CA THR A 88 11.99 -1.19 -3.83
C THR A 88 11.14 -1.17 -2.56
N VAL A 89 9.89 -1.66 -2.65
CA VAL A 89 9.05 -1.90 -1.46
C VAL A 89 9.73 -2.85 -0.47
N ARG A 90 10.51 -3.82 -0.97
CA ARG A 90 11.30 -4.72 -0.13
C ARG A 90 12.35 -3.97 0.68
N ASP A 91 13.04 -3.00 0.06
CA ASP A 91 14.02 -2.16 0.76
C ASP A 91 13.34 -1.36 1.87
N LEU A 92 12.19 -0.76 1.61
CA LEU A 92 11.39 -0.03 2.60
C LEU A 92 10.99 -0.90 3.80
N ARG A 93 10.65 -2.16 3.56
CA ARG A 93 10.24 -3.10 4.62
C ARG A 93 11.40 -3.65 5.42
N ASN A 94 12.53 -3.95 4.77
CA ASN A 94 13.63 -4.69 5.38
C ASN A 94 14.68 -3.80 6.05
N GLN A 95 14.81 -2.55 5.64
CA GLN A 95 15.93 -1.71 6.06
C GLN A 95 15.60 -0.77 7.24
N GLN A 96 14.39 -0.76 7.77
CA GLN A 96 13.96 0.20 8.81
C GLN A 96 14.38 1.65 8.50
N ILE A 97 14.22 2.07 7.26
CA ILE A 97 14.69 3.35 6.73
C ILE A 97 13.83 4.49 7.28
N GLY A 98 14.37 5.28 8.19
CA GLY A 98 13.78 6.52 8.69
C GLY A 98 12.51 6.36 9.54
N PRO A 99 11.79 7.46 9.77
CA PRO A 99 10.57 7.44 10.57
C PRO A 99 9.50 6.56 9.92
N LYS A 100 8.84 5.71 10.72
CA LYS A 100 7.82 4.75 10.24
C LYS A 100 6.69 5.41 9.44
N TYR A 101 6.31 6.65 9.77
CA TYR A 101 5.26 7.37 9.06
C TYR A 101 5.63 7.64 7.58
N ARG A 102 6.92 7.87 7.26
CA ARG A 102 7.36 8.05 5.87
C ARG A 102 7.29 6.77 5.07
N THR A 103 7.68 5.64 5.65
CA THR A 103 7.47 4.33 5.03
C THR A 103 5.99 4.06 4.79
N PHE A 104 5.14 4.42 5.76
CA PHE A 104 3.69 4.30 5.61
C PHE A 104 3.15 5.22 4.51
N ALA A 105 3.61 6.48 4.45
CA ALA A 105 3.27 7.41 3.38
C ALA A 105 3.69 6.89 2.00
N ALA A 106 4.91 6.35 1.86
CA ALA A 106 5.39 5.75 0.62
C ALA A 106 4.51 4.58 0.15
N ILE A 107 4.15 3.68 1.06
CA ILE A 107 3.29 2.53 0.75
C ILE A 107 1.87 2.98 0.40
N THR A 108 1.32 3.98 1.11
CA THR A 108 0.01 4.56 0.81
C THR A 108 -0.01 5.23 -0.56
N GLY A 109 1.04 6.00 -0.88
CA GLY A 109 1.20 6.60 -2.20
C GLY A 109 1.31 5.56 -3.32
N LEU A 110 2.04 4.46 -3.08
CA LEU A 110 2.12 3.33 -4.02
C LEU A 110 0.76 2.67 -4.26
N HIS A 111 -0.03 2.48 -3.21
CA HIS A 111 -1.39 1.94 -3.31
C HIS A 111 -2.27 2.83 -4.21
N LEU A 112 -2.26 4.15 -3.97
CA LEU A 112 -2.99 5.10 -4.80
C LEU A 112 -2.47 5.14 -6.24
N TYR A 113 -1.14 5.14 -6.45
CA TYR A 113 -0.55 5.05 -7.79
C TYR A 113 -1.04 3.82 -8.56
N ASN A 114 -1.01 2.64 -7.93
CA ASN A 114 -1.48 1.41 -8.56
C ASN A 114 -2.96 1.52 -8.96
N TRP A 115 -3.78 2.11 -8.09
CA TRP A 115 -5.19 2.34 -8.40
C TRP A 115 -5.36 3.30 -9.58
N TYR A 116 -4.69 4.45 -9.62
CA TYR A 116 -4.74 5.37 -10.77
C TYR A 116 -4.29 4.69 -12.06
N ARG A 117 -3.17 3.99 -12.02
CA ARG A 117 -2.59 3.33 -13.19
C ARG A 117 -3.49 2.23 -13.76
N THR A 118 -4.09 1.42 -12.90
CA THR A 118 -4.91 0.28 -13.31
C THR A 118 -6.33 0.65 -13.72
N ASN A 119 -6.76 1.89 -13.46
CA ASN A 119 -8.10 2.38 -13.77
C ASN A 119 -8.12 3.54 -14.77
N ARG A 120 -7.07 3.69 -15.60
CA ARG A 120 -7.01 4.70 -16.67
C ARG A 120 -8.17 4.59 -17.66
N PHE A 121 -8.70 3.40 -17.86
CA PHE A 121 -9.81 3.14 -18.76
C PHE A 121 -11.00 2.59 -17.99
N CYS A 122 -12.18 3.04 -18.39
CA CYS A 122 -13.44 2.59 -17.81
C CYS A 122 -13.69 1.11 -18.11
N GLY A 123 -13.87 0.29 -17.06
CA GLY A 123 -14.19 -1.13 -17.21
C GLY A 123 -15.56 -1.43 -17.82
N CYS A 124 -16.46 -0.41 -17.89
CA CYS A 124 -17.78 -0.57 -18.50
C CYS A 124 -17.80 -0.28 -20.01
N CYS A 125 -17.06 0.75 -20.48
CA CYS A 125 -17.18 1.21 -21.86
C CYS A 125 -15.84 1.52 -22.55
N GLY A 126 -14.72 1.31 -21.89
CA GLY A 126 -13.37 1.43 -22.44
C GLY A 126 -12.86 2.86 -22.67
N HIS A 127 -13.64 3.91 -22.37
CA HIS A 127 -13.16 5.29 -22.50
C HIS A 127 -12.18 5.64 -21.37
N GLU A 128 -11.27 6.54 -21.66
CA GLU A 128 -10.33 7.07 -20.65
C GLU A 128 -11.09 7.76 -19.51
N THR A 129 -10.65 7.54 -18.28
CA THR A 129 -11.25 8.11 -17.08
C THR A 129 -10.58 9.45 -16.74
N ILE A 130 -11.29 10.29 -16.03
CA ILE A 130 -10.79 11.58 -15.52
C ILE A 130 -10.96 11.62 -14.00
N HIS A 131 -10.19 12.45 -13.32
CA HIS A 131 -10.35 12.67 -11.88
C HIS A 131 -11.72 13.33 -11.60
N SER A 132 -12.40 12.85 -10.56
CA SER A 132 -13.58 13.56 -10.03
C SER A 132 -13.13 14.86 -9.36
N SER A 133 -13.92 15.92 -9.54
CA SER A 133 -13.65 17.22 -8.92
C SER A 133 -14.21 17.34 -7.48
N THR A 134 -14.99 16.37 -7.03
CA THR A 134 -15.74 16.44 -5.76
C THR A 134 -15.27 15.41 -4.73
N GLU A 135 -14.61 14.36 -5.17
CA GLU A 135 -14.22 13.24 -4.30
C GLU A 135 -13.04 12.47 -4.89
N ARG A 136 -12.40 11.62 -4.08
CA ARG A 136 -11.34 10.72 -4.55
C ARG A 136 -11.95 9.58 -5.34
N ALA A 137 -12.26 9.85 -6.60
CA ALA A 137 -12.78 8.88 -7.55
C ALA A 137 -12.27 9.20 -8.97
N LEU A 138 -12.23 8.18 -9.82
CA LEU A 138 -12.13 8.35 -11.26
C LEU A 138 -13.51 8.26 -11.87
N LYS A 139 -13.81 9.15 -12.83
CA LYS A 139 -15.10 9.21 -13.49
C LYS A 139 -14.93 8.97 -14.99
N CYS A 140 -15.76 8.12 -15.54
CA CYS A 140 -15.85 8.00 -17.00
C CYS A 140 -16.67 9.15 -17.58
N PRO A 141 -16.09 9.99 -18.45
CA PRO A 141 -16.84 11.12 -19.07
C PRO A 141 -17.91 10.66 -20.05
N SER A 142 -17.81 9.42 -20.57
CA SER A 142 -18.75 8.87 -21.55
C SER A 142 -19.99 8.24 -20.90
N CYS A 143 -19.83 7.33 -19.91
CA CYS A 143 -20.94 6.59 -19.33
C CYS A 143 -21.26 6.98 -17.87
N GLY A 144 -20.48 7.90 -17.27
CA GLY A 144 -20.70 8.36 -15.90
C GLY A 144 -20.25 7.40 -14.80
N HIS A 145 -19.69 6.22 -15.14
CA HIS A 145 -19.21 5.25 -14.16
C HIS A 145 -18.16 5.86 -13.24
N LEU A 146 -18.34 5.67 -11.93
CA LEU A 146 -17.41 6.10 -10.89
C LEU A 146 -16.58 4.90 -10.40
N ILE A 147 -15.28 5.11 -10.24
CA ILE A 147 -14.33 4.11 -9.76
C ILE A 147 -13.65 4.68 -8.53
N TYR A 148 -13.88 4.04 -7.39
CA TYR A 148 -13.26 4.41 -6.11
C TYR A 148 -11.95 3.65 -5.89
N PRO A 149 -11.02 4.16 -5.04
CA PRO A 149 -9.84 3.42 -4.63
C PRO A 149 -10.24 2.06 -4.06
N ARG A 150 -9.55 1.02 -4.54
CA ARG A 150 -9.81 -0.33 -4.05
C ARG A 150 -9.14 -0.53 -2.70
N ILE A 151 -9.90 -1.04 -1.74
CA ILE A 151 -9.41 -1.53 -0.45
C ILE A 151 -9.97 -2.93 -0.29
N VAL A 152 -9.10 -3.94 -0.16
CA VAL A 152 -9.52 -5.34 -0.04
C VAL A 152 -9.51 -5.72 1.44
N PRO A 153 -10.66 -6.13 2.02
CA PRO A 153 -10.69 -6.64 3.39
C PRO A 153 -9.95 -7.96 3.47
N ALA A 154 -9.11 -8.10 4.50
CA ALA A 154 -8.42 -9.36 4.81
C ALA A 154 -8.34 -9.56 6.32
N VAL A 155 -8.26 -10.81 6.77
CA VAL A 155 -8.06 -11.14 8.17
C VAL A 155 -6.65 -11.67 8.41
N ILE A 156 -6.13 -11.46 9.64
CA ILE A 156 -4.95 -12.13 10.17
C ILE A 156 -5.28 -12.67 11.56
N VAL A 157 -5.01 -13.95 11.81
CA VAL A 157 -5.62 -14.68 12.90
C VAL A 157 -4.58 -15.31 13.81
N GLY A 158 -4.58 -14.93 15.08
CA GLY A 158 -3.86 -15.60 16.15
C GLY A 158 -4.74 -16.72 16.74
N VAL A 159 -4.57 -17.95 16.25
CA VAL A 159 -5.29 -19.12 16.75
C VAL A 159 -4.59 -19.67 17.97
N LYS A 160 -5.28 -19.70 19.11
CA LYS A 160 -4.77 -20.18 20.38
C LYS A 160 -5.30 -21.57 20.73
N ASN A 161 -4.42 -22.38 21.33
CA ASN A 161 -4.79 -23.61 22.01
C ASN A 161 -4.10 -23.60 23.37
N ASP A 162 -4.81 -23.25 24.43
CA ASP A 162 -4.29 -22.97 25.78
C ASP A 162 -3.19 -21.89 25.74
N ASP A 163 -1.96 -22.25 26.07
CA ASP A 163 -0.77 -21.39 26.07
C ASP A 163 0.00 -21.37 24.74
N LYS A 164 -0.50 -22.07 23.72
CA LYS A 164 0.14 -22.20 22.39
C LYS A 164 -0.51 -21.30 21.37
N LEU A 165 0.30 -20.85 20.41
CA LEU A 165 -0.13 -20.08 19.23
C LEU A 165 0.17 -20.90 17.97
N LEU A 166 -0.82 -21.05 17.09
CA LEU A 166 -0.63 -21.68 15.80
C LEU A 166 0.19 -20.76 14.88
N LEU A 167 1.27 -21.31 14.35
CA LEU A 167 2.12 -20.63 13.35
C LEU A 167 2.24 -21.50 12.11
N THR A 168 2.10 -20.88 10.96
CA THR A 168 2.28 -21.52 9.66
C THR A 168 3.67 -21.24 9.11
N LYS A 169 4.15 -22.09 8.20
CA LYS A 169 5.43 -21.93 7.52
C LYS A 169 5.31 -22.37 6.06
N TYR A 170 5.67 -21.49 5.14
CA TYR A 170 5.69 -21.84 3.74
C TYR A 170 6.78 -22.88 3.42
N ARG A 171 6.47 -23.86 2.60
CA ARG A 171 7.43 -24.90 2.19
C ARG A 171 8.55 -24.36 1.31
N LYS A 172 8.29 -23.29 0.54
CA LYS A 172 9.26 -22.64 -0.36
C LYS A 172 9.06 -21.12 -0.33
N GLY A 173 10.14 -20.37 -0.52
CA GLY A 173 10.11 -18.92 -0.66
C GLY A 173 10.21 -18.19 0.67
N PHE A 174 9.09 -17.78 1.26
CA PHE A 174 9.06 -17.05 2.53
C PHE A 174 9.40 -17.98 3.69
N THR A 175 10.52 -17.72 4.37
CA THR A 175 11.05 -18.59 5.43
C THR A 175 10.59 -18.28 6.85
N PRO A 176 10.17 -17.04 7.21
CA PRO A 176 9.62 -16.72 8.53
C PRO A 176 8.31 -17.47 8.81
N PHE A 177 8.02 -17.66 10.08
CA PHE A 177 6.70 -18.10 10.50
C PHE A 177 5.67 -16.99 10.28
N ALA A 178 4.43 -17.36 9.98
CA ALA A 178 3.30 -16.46 9.77
C ALA A 178 2.09 -16.91 10.57
N LEU A 179 1.18 -15.97 10.80
CA LEU A 179 -0.19 -16.28 11.23
C LEU A 179 -1.02 -16.63 9.99
N ILE A 180 -2.14 -17.33 10.19
CA ILE A 180 -3.14 -17.55 9.14
C ILE A 180 -3.68 -16.20 8.69
N ALA A 181 -3.78 -15.98 7.40
CA ALA A 181 -4.30 -14.74 6.84
C ALA A 181 -4.90 -14.99 5.46
N GLY A 182 -6.05 -14.36 5.19
CA GLY A 182 -6.70 -14.47 3.89
C GLY A 182 -7.72 -13.37 3.62
N PHE A 183 -8.18 -13.30 2.39
CA PHE A 183 -9.13 -12.30 1.92
C PHE A 183 -10.56 -12.68 2.29
N THR A 184 -11.36 -11.65 2.59
CA THR A 184 -12.80 -11.81 2.79
C THR A 184 -13.48 -12.01 1.43
N GLU A 185 -14.32 -13.03 1.33
CA GLU A 185 -15.11 -13.30 0.15
C GLU A 185 -16.43 -12.51 0.14
N ILE A 186 -17.02 -12.32 -1.04
CA ILE A 186 -18.28 -11.60 -1.18
C ILE A 186 -19.38 -12.35 -0.42
N GLY A 187 -19.99 -11.65 0.54
CA GLY A 187 -21.08 -12.20 1.37
C GLY A 187 -20.64 -12.72 2.72
N GLU A 188 -19.33 -12.75 3.01
CA GLU A 188 -18.80 -13.11 4.33
C GLU A 188 -18.73 -11.91 5.26
N THR A 189 -18.92 -12.14 6.54
CA THR A 189 -18.42 -11.28 7.62
C THR A 189 -16.94 -11.58 7.88
N LEU A 190 -16.24 -10.68 8.59
CA LEU A 190 -14.84 -10.92 8.94
C LEU A 190 -14.67 -12.15 9.85
N GLU A 191 -15.64 -12.42 10.74
CA GLU A 191 -15.64 -13.58 11.62
C GLU A 191 -15.87 -14.90 10.85
N GLU A 192 -16.70 -14.88 9.80
CA GLU A 192 -16.87 -16.02 8.89
C GLU A 192 -15.60 -16.26 8.09
N THR A 193 -14.94 -15.19 7.61
CA THR A 193 -13.63 -15.28 6.95
C THR A 193 -12.58 -15.92 7.88
N VAL A 194 -12.52 -15.51 9.15
CA VAL A 194 -11.62 -16.14 10.14
C VAL A 194 -11.88 -17.64 10.25
N SER A 195 -13.15 -18.05 10.38
CA SER A 195 -13.53 -19.45 10.51
C SER A 195 -13.17 -20.26 9.25
N ARG A 196 -13.40 -19.70 8.07
CA ARG A 196 -13.09 -20.35 6.78
C ARG A 196 -11.58 -20.50 6.60
N GLU A 197 -10.82 -19.42 6.72
CA GLU A 197 -9.36 -19.42 6.51
C GLU A 197 -8.65 -20.39 7.47
N VAL A 198 -9.04 -20.44 8.76
CA VAL A 198 -8.46 -21.39 9.70
C VAL A 198 -8.81 -22.83 9.33
N MET A 199 -10.03 -23.08 8.86
CA MET A 199 -10.43 -24.41 8.39
C MET A 199 -9.66 -24.81 7.11
N GLU A 200 -9.50 -23.90 6.15
CA GLU A 200 -8.82 -24.19 4.89
C GLU A 200 -7.32 -24.42 5.05
N GLU A 201 -6.64 -23.60 5.87
CA GLU A 201 -5.19 -23.68 6.04
C GLU A 201 -4.73 -24.69 7.08
N ALA A 202 -5.52 -24.91 8.14
CA ALA A 202 -5.13 -25.76 9.27
C ALA A 202 -6.10 -26.90 9.57
N GLY A 203 -7.26 -26.99 8.94
CA GLY A 203 -8.26 -28.03 9.22
C GLY A 203 -8.92 -27.90 10.58
N LEU A 204 -8.81 -26.76 11.25
CA LEU A 204 -9.29 -26.56 12.61
C LEU A 204 -10.61 -25.78 12.64
N ARG A 205 -11.51 -26.18 13.55
CA ARG A 205 -12.65 -25.33 13.93
C ARG A 205 -12.21 -24.36 15.03
N VAL A 206 -12.83 -23.17 15.03
CA VAL A 206 -12.51 -22.12 16.00
C VAL A 206 -13.77 -21.56 16.66
N LYS A 207 -13.58 -21.05 17.88
CA LYS A 207 -14.58 -20.36 18.69
C LYS A 207 -13.98 -19.13 19.36
N ASN A 208 -14.79 -18.34 20.04
CA ASN A 208 -14.37 -17.16 20.79
C ASN A 208 -13.56 -16.18 19.91
N ILE A 209 -14.05 -15.94 18.68
CA ILE A 209 -13.42 -15.05 17.72
C ILE A 209 -13.56 -13.62 18.25
N GLN A 210 -12.43 -12.93 18.43
CA GLN A 210 -12.35 -11.58 18.99
C GLN A 210 -11.51 -10.67 18.09
N TYR A 211 -12.08 -9.57 17.66
CA TYR A 211 -11.36 -8.52 16.95
C TYR A 211 -10.29 -7.89 17.86
N TYR A 212 -9.10 -7.69 17.31
CA TYR A 212 -7.98 -7.08 18.01
C TYR A 212 -7.73 -5.65 17.51
N LYS A 213 -7.30 -5.51 16.26
CA LYS A 213 -6.98 -4.23 15.59
C LYS A 213 -7.04 -4.39 14.08
N SER A 214 -7.10 -3.26 13.36
CA SER A 214 -6.87 -3.24 11.92
C SER A 214 -5.63 -2.43 11.56
N GLN A 215 -5.04 -2.77 10.41
CA GLN A 215 -3.87 -2.12 9.84
C GLN A 215 -4.06 -1.98 8.33
N PRO A 216 -3.99 -0.75 7.76
CA PRO A 216 -3.86 -0.61 6.32
C PRO A 216 -2.58 -1.31 5.83
N TRP A 217 -2.71 -2.11 4.78
CA TRP A 217 -1.61 -2.89 4.21
C TRP A 217 -1.51 -2.64 2.70
N GLY A 218 -1.13 -1.41 2.33
CA GLY A 218 -1.11 -0.92 0.95
C GLY A 218 -0.14 -1.64 0.00
N VAL A 219 0.64 -2.59 0.51
CA VAL A 219 1.54 -3.43 -0.32
C VAL A 219 0.74 -4.32 -1.29
N VAL A 220 -0.43 -4.78 -0.84
CA VAL A 220 -1.35 -5.64 -1.61
C VAL A 220 -2.79 -5.11 -1.58
N ASP A 221 -2.94 -3.80 -1.36
CA ASP A 221 -4.20 -3.06 -1.39
C ASP A 221 -5.18 -3.45 -0.26
N ASP A 222 -4.68 -3.96 0.89
CA ASP A 222 -5.51 -4.50 1.97
C ASP A 222 -5.84 -3.51 3.07
N LEU A 223 -7.00 -3.76 3.70
CA LEU A 223 -7.24 -3.46 5.11
C LEU A 223 -7.20 -4.76 5.90
N LEU A 224 -6.09 -4.98 6.62
CA LEU A 224 -5.87 -6.19 7.39
C LEU A 224 -6.52 -6.07 8.77
N ALA A 225 -7.48 -6.92 9.07
CA ALA A 225 -8.17 -7.01 10.35
C ALA A 225 -7.61 -8.17 11.20
N GLY A 226 -7.04 -7.85 12.35
CA GLY A 226 -6.46 -8.82 13.28
C GLY A 226 -7.51 -9.38 14.23
N PHE A 227 -7.49 -10.70 14.39
CA PHE A 227 -8.34 -11.44 15.30
C PHE A 227 -7.56 -12.42 16.16
N TYR A 228 -8.08 -12.69 17.33
CA TYR A 228 -7.73 -13.87 18.14
C TYR A 228 -8.93 -14.81 18.19
N CYS A 229 -8.65 -16.10 18.19
CA CYS A 229 -9.66 -17.14 18.42
C CYS A 229 -9.05 -18.33 19.15
N GLU A 230 -9.88 -19.25 19.59
CA GLU A 230 -9.49 -20.49 20.26
C GLU A 230 -9.89 -21.67 19.41
N VAL A 231 -9.10 -22.75 19.47
CA VAL A 231 -9.46 -24.00 18.80
C VAL A 231 -10.74 -24.58 19.45
N ASP A 232 -11.64 -25.09 18.62
CA ASP A 232 -12.87 -25.76 19.04
C ASP A 232 -12.83 -27.25 18.68
N GLY A 233 -12.63 -28.12 19.68
CA GLY A 233 -12.52 -29.57 19.52
C GLY A 233 -11.09 -30.10 19.54
N ASP A 234 -10.87 -31.26 18.90
CA ASP A 234 -9.58 -31.95 18.88
C ASP A 234 -8.56 -31.21 17.97
N THR A 235 -7.29 -31.30 18.38
CA THR A 235 -6.15 -30.62 17.77
C THR A 235 -5.22 -31.57 17.01
N ASP A 236 -5.72 -32.73 16.59
CA ASP A 236 -4.94 -33.64 15.75
C ASP A 236 -4.74 -33.03 14.35
N LEU A 237 -3.55 -32.45 14.14
CA LEU A 237 -3.08 -31.82 12.91
C LEU A 237 -2.35 -32.83 12.00
#